data_d2596967dbb4a2d8393ef562e0b858d9
#
_entry.id   d2596967dbb4a2d8393ef562e0b858d9
#
_cell.length_a   1.000
_cell.length_b   1.000
_cell.length_c   1.000
_cell.angle_alpha   90.00
_cell.angle_beta   90.00
_cell.angle_gamma   90.00
#
_symmetry.space_group_name_H-M   'P 1'
#
loop_
_entity.id
_entity.type
_entity.pdbx_description
1 polymer ?
#
loop_
_entity_poly.entity_id
_entity_poly.type
_entity_poly.pdbx_seq_one_letter_code
_entity_poly.pdbx_strand_id
1 'polypeptide(L)'
;MTHAVLTVLIFLTILFIFHGIFLLLLFRPQSKRNLAQNADEYLIVYASQSGQTENFALQTAQQLSASGYLVQCLSIEQVNAALFKRSLKILWIVSTYGEGDAPDLARQFVKNVMTKSFDLNDIEYVVLAFGDSHYANFCNFGKQLDLWLTENHAQALFPMICVDQLNPTMGLTEWQTQLDLVLPQFSAQPVQLIQHPFHSVVLSERHLLNQGSLGHPMYHLVFTQVEALCWKSGDILEIQCANTDSQIKAFLDHFNLQNSNVFQANHPIELLRFKNLRSFDAMQHSTAFEQWLAQAEDLPVREYSIASITSQNQIELVVRQEVHQTGLGLGSGYLTHALALGEQIYCRVRSNPAFYLVQNDQPIILIGNGSGIAGLMSHIRQRAEWSFQQNWLIYGERQYQVDLGFADQLNLWQQQSVLPQIDYAFSRDTDNQKYVQDCVLEKSAQLKQWIEQGASIYICGSLKGMAQGVETVLIDILGEDQFEQLIEQKRYLRDVY
;
A
#
# COMPACT_ATOMS: atom_id res chain seq x y z
N MET A 1 9.58 -23.95 56.17
CA MET A 1 10.16 -24.09 54.84
C MET A 1 9.46 -25.11 53.94
N THR A 2 8.81 -26.14 54.48
CA THR A 2 8.19 -27.24 53.67
C THR A 2 6.87 -26.89 53.00
N HIS A 3 6.02 -26.02 53.54
CA HIS A 3 4.75 -25.63 52.92
C HIS A 3 4.93 -24.73 51.69
N ALA A 4 5.84 -23.80 51.72
CA ALA A 4 6.07 -22.90 50.58
C ALA A 4 6.65 -23.62 49.36
N VAL A 5 7.53 -24.61 49.58
CA VAL A 5 8.10 -25.41 48.48
C VAL A 5 7.05 -26.31 47.85
N LEU A 6 6.15 -26.88 48.66
CA LEU A 6 5.06 -27.71 48.14
C LEU A 6 4.06 -26.90 47.33
N THR A 7 3.73 -25.67 47.71
CA THR A 7 2.83 -24.78 46.99
C THR A 7 3.43 -24.35 45.64
N VAL A 8 4.72 -24.07 45.55
CA VAL A 8 5.42 -23.74 44.32
C VAL A 8 5.46 -24.93 43.36
N LEU A 9 5.70 -26.14 43.88
CA LEU A 9 5.70 -27.37 43.07
C LEU A 9 4.31 -27.65 42.49
N ILE A 10 3.24 -27.48 43.24
CA ILE A 10 1.84 -27.65 42.77
C ILE A 10 1.53 -26.62 41.67
N PHE A 11 1.96 -25.35 41.87
CA PHE A 11 1.75 -24.30 40.87
C PHE A 11 2.48 -24.58 39.55
N LEU A 12 3.73 -25.04 39.61
CA LEU A 12 4.51 -25.43 38.43
C LEU A 12 3.91 -26.65 37.72
N THR A 13 3.38 -27.63 38.44
CA THR A 13 2.73 -28.80 37.84
C THR A 13 1.41 -28.43 37.13
N ILE A 14 0.62 -27.55 37.71
CA ILE A 14 -0.59 -27.02 37.11
C ILE A 14 -0.26 -26.23 35.84
N LEU A 15 0.78 -25.37 35.88
CA LEU A 15 1.24 -24.60 34.72
C LEU A 15 1.72 -25.53 33.58
N PHE A 16 2.43 -26.60 33.92
CA PHE A 16 2.91 -27.60 32.95
C PHE A 16 1.76 -28.41 32.32
N ILE A 17 0.73 -28.74 33.09
CA ILE A 17 -0.47 -29.41 32.60
C ILE A 17 -1.27 -28.47 31.69
N PHE A 18 -1.44 -27.20 32.05
CA PHE A 18 -2.10 -26.22 31.21
C PHE A 18 -1.35 -25.98 29.89
N HIS A 19 -0.01 -25.92 29.96
CA HIS A 19 0.83 -25.77 28.75
C HIS A 19 0.75 -27.02 27.85
N GLY A 20 0.74 -28.21 28.44
CA GLY A 20 0.55 -29.48 27.72
C GLY A 20 -0.82 -29.60 27.07
N ILE A 21 -1.90 -29.17 27.76
CA ILE A 21 -3.25 -29.13 27.20
C ILE A 21 -3.37 -28.08 26.09
N PHE A 22 -2.74 -26.93 26.25
CA PHE A 22 -2.71 -25.88 25.23
C PHE A 22 -1.97 -26.34 23.96
N LEU A 23 -0.81 -27.01 24.10
CA LEU A 23 -0.11 -27.63 22.97
C LEU A 23 -0.93 -28.76 22.32
N LEU A 24 -1.60 -29.60 23.10
CA LEU A 24 -2.50 -30.63 22.57
C LEU A 24 -3.72 -30.07 21.84
N LEU A 25 -4.20 -28.87 22.22
CA LEU A 25 -5.25 -28.16 21.50
C LEU A 25 -4.76 -27.52 20.21
N LEU A 26 -3.50 -27.05 20.18
CA LEU A 26 -2.85 -26.52 18.98
C LEU A 26 -2.46 -27.61 17.98
N PHE A 27 -2.11 -28.81 18.47
CA PHE A 27 -1.73 -29.96 17.63
C PHE A 27 -2.82 -31.03 17.55
N ARG A 28 -4.10 -30.70 17.83
CA ARG A 28 -5.16 -31.63 17.48
C ARG A 28 -5.08 -31.91 15.98
N PRO A 29 -4.77 -33.14 15.56
CA PRO A 29 -4.98 -33.52 14.17
C PRO A 29 -6.46 -33.25 13.93
N GLN A 30 -6.78 -32.43 12.93
CA GLN A 30 -8.15 -32.26 12.48
C GLN A 30 -8.66 -33.68 12.22
N SER A 31 -9.56 -34.14 13.10
CA SER A 31 -10.29 -35.37 12.91
C SER A 31 -10.80 -35.35 11.47
N LYS A 32 -10.38 -36.30 10.65
CA LYS A 32 -11.00 -36.56 9.36
C LYS A 32 -12.47 -36.84 9.63
N ARG A 33 -13.27 -35.80 9.72
CA ARG A 33 -14.71 -35.92 9.55
C ARG A 33 -14.86 -36.49 8.15
N ASN A 34 -15.44 -37.68 8.06
CA ASN A 34 -16.05 -38.21 6.85
C ASN A 34 -17.16 -37.23 6.47
N LEU A 35 -16.80 -36.13 5.84
CA LEU A 35 -17.71 -35.19 5.19
C LEU A 35 -18.15 -35.86 3.89
N ALA A 36 -19.45 -35.86 3.69
CA ALA A 36 -20.13 -36.43 2.55
C ALA A 36 -19.38 -36.15 1.22
N GLN A 37 -19.33 -37.17 0.37
CA GLN A 37 -18.58 -37.22 -0.90
C GLN A 37 -19.02 -36.19 -1.97
N ASN A 38 -19.73 -35.10 -1.63
CA ASN A 38 -20.25 -34.10 -2.57
C ASN A 38 -20.23 -32.67 -2.04
N ALA A 39 -19.30 -32.30 -1.15
CA ALA A 39 -19.16 -30.88 -0.81
C ALA A 39 -18.24 -30.21 -1.85
N ASP A 40 -18.77 -29.25 -2.61
CA ASP A 40 -17.98 -28.40 -3.51
C ASP A 40 -16.84 -27.74 -2.74
N GLU A 41 -15.62 -27.93 -3.22
CA GLU A 41 -14.43 -27.30 -2.65
C GLU A 41 -14.22 -25.94 -3.33
N TYR A 42 -14.21 -24.87 -2.53
CA TYR A 42 -13.97 -23.51 -2.99
C TYR A 42 -12.56 -23.07 -2.61
N LEU A 43 -11.90 -22.44 -3.56
CA LEU A 43 -10.62 -21.80 -3.33
C LEU A 43 -10.79 -20.30 -3.45
N ILE A 44 -10.41 -19.56 -2.43
CA ILE A 44 -10.28 -18.10 -2.51
C ILE A 44 -8.80 -17.77 -2.73
N VAL A 45 -8.49 -17.05 -3.80
CA VAL A 45 -7.14 -16.56 -4.07
C VAL A 45 -7.15 -15.04 -3.98
N TYR A 46 -6.31 -14.49 -3.10
CA TYR A 46 -6.21 -13.03 -3.01
C TYR A 46 -4.85 -12.51 -3.47
N ALA A 47 -4.89 -11.30 -4.06
CA ALA A 47 -3.72 -10.47 -4.33
C ALA A 47 -3.95 -9.08 -3.79
N SER A 48 -3.17 -8.69 -2.78
CA SER A 48 -3.34 -7.44 -2.05
C SER A 48 -2.02 -6.71 -1.91
N GLN A 49 -2.02 -5.38 -2.14
CA GLN A 49 -0.87 -4.53 -1.83
C GLN A 49 -0.96 -3.96 -0.42
N SER A 50 -2.16 -3.56 0.00
CA SER A 50 -2.42 -2.85 1.27
C SER A 50 -2.95 -3.74 2.40
N GLY A 51 -3.22 -5.02 2.13
CA GLY A 51 -3.87 -5.93 3.08
C GLY A 51 -5.40 -5.83 3.12
N GLN A 52 -6.02 -4.82 2.52
CA GLN A 52 -7.49 -4.69 2.51
C GLN A 52 -8.17 -5.83 1.76
N THR A 53 -7.66 -6.16 0.57
CA THR A 53 -8.17 -7.26 -0.26
C THR A 53 -7.97 -8.62 0.41
N GLU A 54 -6.85 -8.80 1.14
CA GLU A 54 -6.61 -9.97 1.98
C GLU A 54 -7.66 -10.10 3.08
N ASN A 55 -7.89 -9.04 3.85
CA ASN A 55 -8.91 -9.03 4.90
C ASN A 55 -10.29 -9.35 4.35
N PHE A 56 -10.65 -8.79 3.19
CA PHE A 56 -11.92 -9.09 2.52
C PHE A 56 -12.01 -10.57 2.12
N ALA A 57 -10.94 -11.13 1.56
CA ALA A 57 -10.86 -12.55 1.18
C ALA A 57 -11.02 -13.48 2.40
N LEU A 58 -10.34 -13.17 3.51
CA LEU A 58 -10.44 -13.93 4.76
C LEU A 58 -11.84 -13.87 5.36
N GLN A 59 -12.50 -12.71 5.35
CA GLN A 59 -13.88 -12.58 5.82
C GLN A 59 -14.84 -13.39 4.92
N THR A 60 -14.68 -13.33 3.59
CA THR A 60 -15.44 -14.11 2.63
C THR A 60 -15.26 -15.62 2.89
N ALA A 61 -14.01 -16.07 3.14
CA ALA A 61 -13.73 -17.47 3.48
C ALA A 61 -14.42 -17.91 4.77
N GLN A 62 -14.42 -17.06 5.80
CA GLN A 62 -15.12 -17.35 7.06
C GLN A 62 -16.63 -17.49 6.87
N GLN A 63 -17.25 -16.60 6.08
CA GLN A 63 -18.69 -16.65 5.80
C GLN A 63 -19.08 -17.90 5.00
N LEU A 64 -18.31 -18.25 3.98
CA LEU A 64 -18.52 -19.49 3.20
C LEU A 64 -18.37 -20.71 4.08
N SER A 65 -17.34 -20.77 4.93
CA SER A 65 -17.15 -21.87 5.87
C SER A 65 -18.29 -21.97 6.89
N ALA A 66 -18.79 -20.84 7.38
CA ALA A 66 -19.94 -20.79 8.28
C ALA A 66 -21.24 -21.28 7.60
N SER A 67 -21.35 -21.11 6.29
CA SER A 67 -22.46 -21.60 5.45
C SER A 67 -22.31 -23.09 5.05
N GLY A 68 -21.25 -23.75 5.51
CA GLY A 68 -21.05 -25.20 5.32
C GLY A 68 -20.21 -25.59 4.10
N TYR A 69 -19.67 -24.63 3.35
CA TYR A 69 -18.76 -24.90 2.23
C TYR A 69 -17.36 -25.27 2.70
N LEU A 70 -16.68 -26.14 1.93
CA LEU A 70 -15.25 -26.40 2.12
C LEU A 70 -14.46 -25.28 1.42
N VAL A 71 -13.75 -24.47 2.19
CA VAL A 71 -13.04 -23.31 1.66
C VAL A 71 -11.58 -23.31 2.07
N GLN A 72 -10.70 -23.09 1.10
CA GLN A 72 -9.31 -22.76 1.33
C GLN A 72 -9.06 -21.31 0.88
N CYS A 73 -8.34 -20.52 1.66
CA CYS A 73 -7.94 -19.14 1.29
C CYS A 73 -6.42 -19.09 1.16
N LEU A 74 -5.93 -18.65 0.01
CA LEU A 74 -4.49 -18.60 -0.33
C LEU A 74 -4.10 -17.22 -0.85
N SER A 75 -2.88 -16.79 -0.52
CA SER A 75 -2.23 -15.71 -1.28
C SER A 75 -1.90 -16.18 -2.70
N ILE A 76 -1.99 -15.28 -3.66
CA ILE A 76 -1.65 -15.54 -5.08
C ILE A 76 -0.22 -16.05 -5.26
N GLU A 77 0.71 -15.72 -4.35
CA GLU A 77 2.08 -16.25 -4.32
C GLU A 77 2.12 -17.79 -4.21
N GLN A 78 1.12 -18.39 -3.60
CA GLN A 78 1.04 -19.83 -3.35
C GLN A 78 0.43 -20.60 -4.54
N VAL A 79 -0.10 -19.88 -5.54
CA VAL A 79 -0.72 -20.47 -6.71
C VAL A 79 0.32 -20.92 -7.72
N ASN A 80 0.27 -22.19 -8.08
CA ASN A 80 1.17 -22.80 -9.06
C ASN A 80 0.42 -23.72 -10.01
N ALA A 81 1.09 -24.17 -11.07
CA ALA A 81 0.51 -25.04 -12.09
C ALA A 81 -0.10 -26.35 -11.56
N ALA A 82 0.35 -26.85 -10.41
CA ALA A 82 -0.20 -28.08 -9.84
C ALA A 82 -1.63 -27.90 -9.29
N LEU A 83 -1.97 -26.66 -8.89
CA LEU A 83 -3.30 -26.33 -8.39
C LEU A 83 -4.36 -26.53 -9.50
N PHE A 84 -4.05 -26.16 -10.74
CA PHE A 84 -4.98 -26.23 -11.88
C PHE A 84 -5.24 -27.64 -12.40
N LYS A 85 -4.60 -28.66 -11.85
CA LYS A 85 -4.87 -30.09 -12.18
C LYS A 85 -6.10 -30.64 -11.44
N ARG A 86 -6.72 -29.85 -10.61
CA ARG A 86 -7.91 -30.21 -9.80
C ARG A 86 -9.12 -29.50 -10.36
N SER A 87 -10.27 -30.13 -10.36
CA SER A 87 -11.56 -29.44 -10.59
C SER A 87 -11.83 -28.56 -9.40
N LEU A 88 -11.88 -27.24 -9.58
CA LEU A 88 -12.01 -26.27 -8.50
C LEU A 88 -12.95 -25.13 -8.89
N LYS A 89 -13.60 -24.58 -7.88
CA LYS A 89 -14.31 -23.30 -7.97
C LYS A 89 -13.44 -22.23 -7.32
N ILE A 90 -12.95 -21.27 -8.08
CA ILE A 90 -11.96 -20.28 -7.62
C ILE A 90 -12.57 -18.89 -7.57
N LEU A 91 -12.57 -18.29 -6.38
CA LEU A 91 -12.91 -16.88 -6.19
C LEU A 91 -11.60 -16.08 -6.13
N TRP A 92 -11.34 -15.33 -7.20
CA TRP A 92 -10.20 -14.42 -7.27
C TRP A 92 -10.61 -13.07 -6.68
N ILE A 93 -9.93 -12.63 -5.63
CA ILE A 93 -10.17 -11.34 -4.95
C ILE A 93 -8.88 -10.56 -5.03
N VAL A 94 -8.79 -9.66 -6.02
CA VAL A 94 -7.51 -9.04 -6.40
C VAL A 94 -7.61 -7.53 -6.40
N SER A 95 -6.52 -6.84 -6.06
CA SER A 95 -6.41 -5.39 -6.21
C SER A 95 -5.50 -5.02 -7.37
N THR A 96 -5.71 -3.83 -7.90
CA THR A 96 -4.81 -3.18 -8.84
C THR A 96 -4.05 -2.09 -8.09
N TYR A 97 -2.75 -1.96 -8.36
CA TYR A 97 -1.88 -0.99 -7.70
C TYR A 97 -1.44 0.09 -8.69
N GLY A 98 -1.35 1.33 -8.21
CA GLY A 98 -0.88 2.47 -8.99
C GLY A 98 -1.61 2.63 -10.33
N GLU A 99 -0.86 2.84 -11.40
CA GLU A 99 -1.35 3.10 -12.75
C GLU A 99 -1.88 1.85 -13.49
N GLY A 100 -2.17 0.76 -12.79
CA GLY A 100 -2.76 -0.44 -13.40
C GLY A 100 -1.93 -1.72 -13.20
N ASP A 101 -0.93 -1.69 -12.33
CA ASP A 101 -0.02 -2.81 -12.10
C ASP A 101 -0.61 -3.86 -11.16
N ALA A 102 -0.12 -5.09 -11.25
CA ALA A 102 -0.40 -6.13 -10.29
C ALA A 102 0.26 -5.82 -8.93
N PRO A 103 -0.35 -6.18 -7.80
CA PRO A 103 0.31 -6.12 -6.50
C PRO A 103 1.63 -6.90 -6.50
N ASP A 104 2.60 -6.48 -5.70
CA ASP A 104 3.91 -7.13 -5.63
C ASP A 104 3.81 -8.64 -5.33
N LEU A 105 2.85 -9.04 -4.50
CA LEU A 105 2.55 -10.46 -4.23
C LEU A 105 2.15 -11.25 -5.50
N ALA A 106 1.63 -10.59 -6.52
CA ALA A 106 1.21 -11.25 -7.76
C ALA A 106 2.33 -11.36 -8.82
N ARG A 107 3.50 -10.73 -8.62
CA ARG A 107 4.58 -10.68 -9.61
C ARG A 107 5.02 -12.05 -10.11
N GLN A 108 5.28 -12.98 -9.19
CA GLN A 108 5.70 -14.34 -9.52
C GLN A 108 4.60 -15.11 -10.26
N PHE A 109 3.35 -14.93 -9.86
CA PHE A 109 2.21 -15.52 -10.55
C PHE A 109 2.08 -14.98 -11.98
N VAL A 110 2.18 -13.66 -12.17
CA VAL A 110 2.15 -13.05 -13.50
C VAL A 110 3.29 -13.59 -14.38
N LYS A 111 4.52 -13.59 -13.85
CA LYS A 111 5.72 -14.04 -14.58
C LYS A 111 5.70 -15.54 -14.90
N ASN A 112 5.36 -16.39 -13.95
CA ASN A 112 5.58 -17.83 -14.02
C ASN A 112 4.32 -18.62 -14.40
N VAL A 113 3.13 -18.03 -14.23
CA VAL A 113 1.84 -18.67 -14.48
C VAL A 113 1.12 -18.00 -15.64
N MET A 114 0.83 -16.69 -15.58
CA MET A 114 0.03 -16.02 -16.62
C MET A 114 0.74 -15.92 -17.98
N THR A 115 2.04 -16.12 -18.06
CA THR A 115 2.79 -16.21 -19.33
C THR A 115 2.67 -17.56 -20.02
N LYS A 116 2.05 -18.55 -19.37
CA LYS A 116 1.89 -19.91 -19.90
C LYS A 116 0.44 -20.19 -20.23
N SER A 117 0.23 -21.10 -21.15
CA SER A 117 -1.09 -21.62 -21.47
C SER A 117 -1.37 -22.90 -20.68
N PHE A 118 -2.59 -23.01 -20.18
CA PHE A 118 -3.12 -24.15 -19.45
C PHE A 118 -4.43 -24.60 -20.09
N ASP A 119 -4.84 -25.82 -19.83
CA ASP A 119 -6.21 -26.26 -20.08
C ASP A 119 -6.97 -26.18 -18.75
N LEU A 120 -7.82 -25.14 -18.62
CA LEU A 120 -8.59 -24.84 -17.41
C LEU A 120 -10.09 -25.16 -17.57
N ASN A 121 -10.48 -26.04 -18.49
CA ASN A 121 -11.88 -26.39 -18.76
C ASN A 121 -12.65 -26.87 -17.51
N ASP A 122 -11.95 -27.48 -16.54
CA ASP A 122 -12.52 -27.98 -15.30
C ASP A 122 -12.51 -26.95 -14.15
N ILE A 123 -12.13 -25.69 -14.42
CA ILE A 123 -12.09 -24.59 -13.46
C ILE A 123 -13.29 -23.67 -13.68
N GLU A 124 -14.14 -23.58 -12.66
CA GLU A 124 -15.15 -22.51 -12.56
C GLU A 124 -14.56 -21.34 -11.74
N TYR A 125 -14.78 -20.11 -12.17
CA TYR A 125 -14.18 -18.98 -11.48
C TYR A 125 -15.07 -17.74 -11.43
N VAL A 126 -14.72 -16.83 -10.52
CA VAL A 126 -15.20 -15.43 -10.47
C VAL A 126 -14.04 -14.53 -10.14
N VAL A 127 -14.09 -13.27 -10.58
CA VAL A 127 -13.08 -12.25 -10.27
C VAL A 127 -13.77 -11.04 -9.63
N LEU A 128 -13.36 -10.70 -8.41
CA LEU A 128 -13.62 -9.44 -7.75
C LEU A 128 -12.36 -8.59 -7.80
N ALA A 129 -12.39 -7.49 -8.54
CA ALA A 129 -11.24 -6.64 -8.77
C ALA A 129 -11.42 -5.30 -8.06
N PHE A 130 -10.50 -4.97 -7.14
CA PHE A 130 -10.44 -3.67 -6.48
C PHE A 130 -9.51 -2.73 -7.25
N GLY A 131 -9.91 -1.47 -7.36
CA GLY A 131 -9.12 -0.41 -7.98
C GLY A 131 -9.58 0.97 -7.54
N ASP A 132 -8.90 2.00 -8.02
CA ASP A 132 -9.28 3.41 -7.84
C ASP A 132 -9.62 4.00 -9.21
N SER A 133 -10.84 4.48 -9.39
CA SER A 133 -11.34 5.02 -10.66
C SER A 133 -10.69 6.33 -11.09
N HIS A 134 -9.91 6.99 -10.23
CA HIS A 134 -9.10 8.15 -10.60
C HIS A 134 -7.89 7.80 -11.48
N TYR A 135 -7.49 6.52 -11.53
CA TYR A 135 -6.41 6.06 -12.39
C TYR A 135 -6.95 5.55 -13.74
N ALA A 136 -6.22 5.88 -14.81
CA ALA A 136 -6.65 5.54 -16.17
C ALA A 136 -6.87 4.03 -16.39
N ASN A 137 -6.14 3.19 -15.66
CA ASN A 137 -6.19 1.74 -15.79
C ASN A 137 -6.93 1.09 -14.60
N PHE A 138 -8.11 1.60 -14.29
CA PHE A 138 -8.99 1.08 -13.24
C PHE A 138 -9.21 -0.43 -13.34
N CYS A 139 -8.93 -1.16 -12.25
CA CYS A 139 -9.05 -2.63 -12.12
C CYS A 139 -8.28 -3.43 -13.17
N ASN A 140 -7.17 -2.89 -13.71
CA ASN A 140 -6.48 -3.49 -14.86
C ASN A 140 -5.91 -4.88 -14.58
N PHE A 141 -5.31 -5.10 -13.40
CA PHE A 141 -4.82 -6.44 -13.07
C PHE A 141 -5.93 -7.48 -13.05
N GLY A 142 -7.10 -7.14 -12.48
CA GLY A 142 -8.28 -8.01 -12.52
C GLY A 142 -8.73 -8.32 -13.95
N LYS A 143 -8.72 -7.30 -14.84
CA LYS A 143 -9.06 -7.47 -16.27
C LYS A 143 -8.08 -8.39 -16.99
N GLN A 144 -6.79 -8.24 -16.73
CA GLN A 144 -5.76 -9.12 -17.30
C GLN A 144 -5.90 -10.55 -16.81
N LEU A 145 -6.22 -10.76 -15.54
CA LEU A 145 -6.45 -12.07 -14.96
C LEU A 145 -7.69 -12.73 -15.55
N ASP A 146 -8.80 -12.01 -15.65
CA ASP A 146 -10.06 -12.51 -16.24
C ASP A 146 -9.87 -12.90 -17.71
N LEU A 147 -9.16 -12.07 -18.48
CA LEU A 147 -8.81 -12.38 -19.87
C LEU A 147 -7.95 -13.66 -19.97
N TRP A 148 -6.91 -13.76 -19.15
CA TRP A 148 -6.03 -14.93 -19.12
C TRP A 148 -6.80 -16.22 -18.75
N LEU A 149 -7.68 -16.17 -17.77
CA LEU A 149 -8.54 -17.31 -17.39
C LEU A 149 -9.45 -17.73 -18.54
N THR A 150 -10.08 -16.77 -19.23
CA THR A 150 -10.94 -17.00 -20.39
C THR A 150 -10.16 -17.61 -21.57
N GLU A 151 -8.97 -17.07 -21.88
CA GLU A 151 -8.09 -17.59 -22.94
C GLU A 151 -7.60 -19.02 -22.68
N ASN A 152 -7.53 -19.41 -21.41
CA ASN A 152 -7.18 -20.76 -20.99
C ASN A 152 -8.42 -21.66 -20.73
N HIS A 153 -9.61 -21.24 -21.21
CA HIS A 153 -10.87 -22.01 -21.24
C HIS A 153 -11.53 -22.22 -19.85
N ALA A 154 -11.14 -21.47 -18.81
CA ALA A 154 -11.86 -21.50 -17.54
C ALA A 154 -13.28 -20.91 -17.70
N GLN A 155 -14.23 -21.38 -16.91
CA GLN A 155 -15.64 -21.00 -17.00
C GLN A 155 -15.99 -19.96 -15.94
N ALA A 156 -16.30 -18.72 -16.35
CA ALA A 156 -16.79 -17.71 -15.43
C ALA A 156 -18.21 -18.05 -14.95
N LEU A 157 -18.43 -18.08 -13.63
CA LEU A 157 -19.76 -18.26 -13.04
C LEU A 157 -20.65 -17.04 -13.25
N PHE A 158 -20.04 -15.85 -13.27
CA PHE A 158 -20.64 -14.58 -13.63
C PHE A 158 -19.54 -13.59 -14.07
N PRO A 159 -19.89 -12.47 -14.76
CA PRO A 159 -18.91 -11.49 -15.20
C PRO A 159 -18.09 -10.91 -14.07
N MET A 160 -16.82 -10.59 -14.35
CA MET A 160 -15.93 -9.91 -13.38
C MET A 160 -16.59 -8.65 -12.81
N ILE A 161 -16.46 -8.44 -11.51
CA ILE A 161 -16.97 -7.27 -10.82
C ILE A 161 -15.80 -6.36 -10.41
N CYS A 162 -15.91 -5.08 -10.80
CA CYS A 162 -14.99 -4.04 -10.39
C CYS A 162 -15.54 -3.30 -9.17
N VAL A 163 -14.70 -3.15 -8.14
CA VAL A 163 -15.00 -2.38 -6.94
C VAL A 163 -14.12 -1.15 -6.90
N ASP A 164 -14.75 0.01 -6.98
CA ASP A 164 -14.06 1.27 -6.77
C ASP A 164 -13.82 1.49 -5.27
N GLN A 165 -12.57 1.62 -4.86
CA GLN A 165 -12.21 1.85 -3.46
C GLN A 165 -12.79 3.16 -2.90
N LEU A 166 -13.08 4.13 -3.77
CA LEU A 166 -13.69 5.40 -3.40
C LEU A 166 -15.20 5.28 -3.13
N ASN A 167 -15.86 4.41 -3.88
CA ASN A 167 -17.29 4.12 -3.69
C ASN A 167 -17.55 2.61 -3.80
N PRO A 168 -17.15 1.83 -2.80
CA PRO A 168 -17.20 0.37 -2.87
C PRO A 168 -18.60 -0.22 -2.83
N THR A 169 -19.60 0.56 -2.41
CA THR A 169 -20.94 0.06 -2.08
C THR A 169 -21.62 -0.65 -3.27
N MET A 170 -21.56 -0.07 -4.46
CA MET A 170 -22.22 -0.65 -5.64
C MET A 170 -21.58 -1.98 -6.03
N GLY A 171 -20.26 -2.02 -6.20
CA GLY A 171 -19.54 -3.23 -6.58
C GLY A 171 -19.66 -4.34 -5.55
N LEU A 172 -19.61 -4.01 -4.25
CA LEU A 172 -19.77 -5.00 -3.18
C LEU A 172 -21.20 -5.52 -3.08
N THR A 173 -22.21 -4.69 -3.32
CA THR A 173 -23.61 -5.13 -3.38
C THR A 173 -23.86 -6.06 -4.56
N GLU A 174 -23.30 -5.74 -5.73
CA GLU A 174 -23.36 -6.61 -6.90
C GLU A 174 -22.67 -7.95 -6.64
N TRP A 175 -21.44 -7.94 -6.09
CA TRP A 175 -20.72 -9.14 -5.70
C TRP A 175 -21.54 -10.05 -4.78
N GLN A 176 -22.14 -9.46 -3.76
CA GLN A 176 -22.97 -10.19 -2.81
C GLN A 176 -24.19 -10.83 -3.47
N THR A 177 -24.87 -10.03 -4.34
CA THR A 177 -26.04 -10.51 -5.08
C THR A 177 -25.69 -11.67 -6.00
N GLN A 178 -24.56 -11.60 -6.71
CA GLN A 178 -24.13 -12.67 -7.62
C GLN A 178 -23.69 -13.92 -6.85
N LEU A 179 -23.00 -13.78 -5.72
CA LEU A 179 -22.65 -14.92 -4.88
C LEU A 179 -23.89 -15.62 -4.32
N ASP A 180 -24.91 -14.91 -3.88
CA ASP A 180 -26.17 -15.49 -3.39
C ASP A 180 -26.90 -16.32 -4.47
N LEU A 181 -26.76 -15.93 -5.74
CA LEU A 181 -27.35 -16.67 -6.88
C LEU A 181 -26.59 -17.97 -7.18
N VAL A 182 -25.28 -18.00 -7.07
CA VAL A 182 -24.44 -19.17 -7.39
C VAL A 182 -24.15 -20.06 -6.18
N LEU A 183 -24.41 -19.58 -4.97
CA LEU A 183 -24.16 -20.25 -3.70
C LEU A 183 -25.44 -20.32 -2.84
N PRO A 184 -26.38 -21.23 -3.13
CA PRO A 184 -27.74 -21.22 -2.55
C PRO A 184 -27.79 -21.34 -1.01
N GLN A 185 -26.74 -21.85 -0.38
CA GLN A 185 -26.65 -21.97 1.09
C GLN A 185 -25.89 -20.79 1.73
N PHE A 186 -25.38 -19.90 0.89
CA PHE A 186 -24.64 -18.73 1.35
C PHE A 186 -25.62 -17.63 1.71
N SER A 187 -25.59 -17.21 2.97
CA SER A 187 -26.29 -16.01 3.43
C SER A 187 -25.24 -14.96 3.71
N ALA A 188 -24.93 -14.18 2.71
CA ALA A 188 -23.90 -13.16 2.81
C ALA A 188 -24.29 -12.13 3.88
N GLN A 189 -23.46 -11.99 4.90
CA GLN A 189 -23.47 -10.79 5.72
C GLN A 189 -22.66 -9.71 4.97
N PRO A 190 -23.08 -8.45 5.00
CA PRO A 190 -22.30 -7.38 4.38
C PRO A 190 -20.83 -7.45 4.86
N VAL A 191 -19.92 -7.82 3.98
CA VAL A 191 -18.50 -7.74 4.30
C VAL A 191 -18.16 -6.25 4.35
N GLN A 192 -17.87 -5.75 5.52
CA GLN A 192 -17.43 -4.38 5.69
C GLN A 192 -15.93 -4.33 5.41
N LEU A 193 -15.55 -3.48 4.46
CA LEU A 193 -14.15 -3.06 4.38
C LEU A 193 -13.81 -2.41 5.73
N ILE A 194 -12.83 -2.95 6.42
CA ILE A 194 -12.35 -2.36 7.67
C ILE A 194 -11.73 -1.01 7.31
N GLN A 195 -12.50 0.04 7.49
CA GLN A 195 -11.99 1.39 7.38
C GLN A 195 -11.53 1.84 8.77
N HIS A 196 -10.23 2.01 8.93
CA HIS A 196 -9.71 2.68 10.12
C HIS A 196 -10.23 4.12 10.14
N PRO A 197 -10.63 4.64 11.30
CA PRO A 197 -11.09 6.02 11.41
C PRO A 197 -9.97 6.99 11.05
N PHE A 198 -10.34 8.13 10.48
CA PHE A 198 -9.41 9.23 10.32
C PHE A 198 -9.19 9.93 11.66
N HIS A 199 -7.94 10.28 11.92
CA HIS A 199 -7.49 11.05 13.08
C HIS A 199 -7.07 12.45 12.62
N SER A 200 -7.14 13.43 13.50
CA SER A 200 -6.67 14.76 13.18
C SER A 200 -5.23 14.97 13.61
N VAL A 201 -4.44 15.59 12.73
CA VAL A 201 -3.08 16.05 13.00
C VAL A 201 -2.94 17.49 12.51
N VAL A 202 -1.98 18.24 13.07
CA VAL A 202 -1.76 19.66 12.76
C VAL A 202 -0.47 19.81 11.98
N LEU A 203 -0.50 20.52 10.84
CA LEU A 203 0.72 20.90 10.12
C LEU A 203 1.51 21.93 10.95
N SER A 204 2.60 21.49 11.56
CA SER A 204 3.46 22.34 12.40
C SER A 204 4.58 23.02 11.63
N GLU A 205 5.16 22.32 10.63
CA GLU A 205 6.28 22.85 9.83
C GLU A 205 6.14 22.46 8.36
N ARG A 206 6.62 23.34 7.48
CA ARG A 206 6.72 23.10 6.04
C ARG A 206 7.97 23.76 5.49
N HIS A 207 8.92 22.96 5.02
CA HIS A 207 10.20 23.40 4.49
C HIS A 207 10.36 23.03 3.02
N LEU A 208 10.68 24.00 2.16
CA LEU A 208 11.05 23.72 0.78
C LEU A 208 12.48 23.15 0.75
N LEU A 209 12.62 21.92 0.20
CA LEU A 209 13.88 21.18 0.22
C LEU A 209 14.80 21.49 -0.98
N ASN A 210 14.25 21.96 -2.09
CA ASN A 210 14.96 22.03 -3.37
C ASN A 210 14.76 23.38 -4.07
N GLN A 211 14.99 24.47 -3.34
CA GLN A 211 14.87 25.81 -3.90
C GLN A 211 15.85 26.01 -5.07
N GLY A 212 15.31 26.41 -6.23
CA GLY A 212 16.10 26.62 -7.46
C GLY A 212 16.32 25.34 -8.29
N SER A 213 15.72 24.24 -7.93
CA SER A 213 15.74 22.99 -8.72
C SER A 213 15.11 23.16 -10.10
N LEU A 214 15.61 22.38 -11.06
CA LEU A 214 14.97 22.20 -12.38
C LEU A 214 13.68 21.36 -12.30
N GLY A 215 13.39 20.77 -11.13
CA GLY A 215 12.21 19.95 -10.89
C GLY A 215 11.09 20.67 -10.17
N HIS A 216 9.98 19.95 -9.95
CA HIS A 216 8.90 20.44 -9.12
C HIS A 216 9.36 20.65 -7.68
N PRO A 217 8.81 21.62 -6.95
CA PRO A 217 9.11 21.85 -5.55
C PRO A 217 8.91 20.60 -4.71
N MET A 218 9.83 20.32 -3.82
CA MET A 218 9.76 19.21 -2.88
C MET A 218 9.76 19.75 -1.45
N TYR A 219 8.82 19.32 -0.64
CA TYR A 219 8.63 19.85 0.71
C TYR A 219 8.80 18.75 1.76
N HIS A 220 9.47 19.11 2.85
CA HIS A 220 9.41 18.39 4.11
C HIS A 220 8.28 18.97 4.95
N LEU A 221 7.36 18.12 5.37
CA LEU A 221 6.18 18.47 6.16
C LEU A 221 6.26 17.76 7.50
N VAL A 222 6.02 18.50 8.58
CA VAL A 222 5.98 17.96 9.94
C VAL A 222 4.58 18.17 10.51
N PHE A 223 4.00 17.09 11.03
CA PHE A 223 2.69 17.12 11.67
C PHE A 223 2.81 16.72 13.13
N THR A 224 2.19 17.55 13.99
CA THR A 224 2.03 17.26 15.40
C THR A 224 0.74 16.49 15.63
N GLN A 225 0.80 15.42 16.40
CA GLN A 225 -0.36 14.61 16.72
C GLN A 225 -1.26 15.31 17.74
N VAL A 226 -2.57 15.28 17.48
CA VAL A 226 -3.59 15.67 18.48
C VAL A 226 -3.94 14.46 19.35
N GLU A 227 -3.95 13.26 18.74
CA GLU A 227 -4.16 11.98 19.38
C GLU A 227 -2.98 11.07 19.06
N ALA A 228 -2.62 10.17 19.97
CA ALA A 228 -1.49 9.26 19.77
C ALA A 228 -1.76 8.28 18.63
N LEU A 229 -1.05 8.46 17.53
CA LEU A 229 -0.99 7.51 16.42
C LEU A 229 0.29 6.67 16.53
N CYS A 230 0.17 5.39 16.21
CA CYS A 230 1.31 4.49 16.15
C CYS A 230 1.49 3.98 14.72
N TRP A 231 2.73 3.92 14.27
CA TRP A 231 3.09 3.35 12.97
C TRP A 231 4.42 2.62 13.06
N LYS A 232 4.64 1.74 12.10
CA LYS A 232 5.93 1.09 11.89
C LYS A 232 6.69 1.78 10.76
N SER A 233 8.00 1.69 10.79
CA SER A 233 8.82 2.09 9.65
C SER A 233 8.39 1.33 8.40
N GLY A 234 8.09 2.06 7.33
CA GLY A 234 7.51 1.54 6.08
C GLY A 234 6.00 1.67 5.95
N ASP A 235 5.27 2.07 7.02
CA ASP A 235 3.83 2.38 6.91
C ASP A 235 3.58 3.65 6.10
N ILE A 236 2.36 3.77 5.64
CA ILE A 236 1.87 4.84 4.77
C ILE A 236 0.86 5.69 5.54
N LEU A 237 0.93 7.00 5.34
CA LEU A 237 -0.09 7.93 5.80
C LEU A 237 -1.10 8.18 4.68
N GLU A 238 -2.35 7.78 4.88
CA GLU A 238 -3.47 8.16 4.05
C GLU A 238 -4.03 9.49 4.52
N ILE A 239 -4.10 10.47 3.64
CA ILE A 239 -4.58 11.81 3.92
C ILE A 239 -5.86 12.07 3.16
N GLN A 240 -6.93 12.44 3.87
CA GLN A 240 -8.16 12.94 3.28
C GLN A 240 -7.90 14.34 2.73
N CYS A 241 -7.88 14.48 1.40
CA CYS A 241 -7.81 15.81 0.80
C CYS A 241 -9.04 16.65 1.16
N ALA A 242 -8.84 17.94 1.38
CA ALA A 242 -9.89 18.84 1.78
C ALA A 242 -9.75 20.21 1.11
N ASN A 243 -10.86 20.90 0.95
CA ASN A 243 -10.87 22.33 0.62
C ASN A 243 -10.65 23.14 1.90
N THR A 244 -9.78 24.15 1.84
CA THR A 244 -9.64 25.10 2.92
C THR A 244 -10.85 26.05 2.99
N ASP A 245 -11.08 26.67 4.14
CA ASP A 245 -12.17 27.63 4.31
C ASP A 245 -12.07 28.78 3.29
N SER A 246 -10.85 29.22 2.97
CA SER A 246 -10.60 30.24 1.97
C SER A 246 -10.97 29.79 0.54
N GLN A 247 -10.68 28.54 0.18
CA GLN A 247 -11.07 27.96 -1.12
C GLN A 247 -12.58 27.83 -1.25
N ILE A 248 -13.26 27.36 -0.19
CA ILE A 248 -14.73 27.27 -0.16
C ILE A 248 -15.35 28.65 -0.29
N LYS A 249 -14.86 29.62 0.46
CA LYS A 249 -15.34 31.01 0.36
C LYS A 249 -15.14 31.56 -1.05
N ALA A 250 -13.98 31.43 -1.63
CA ALA A 250 -13.71 31.88 -2.99
C ALA A 250 -14.60 31.19 -4.04
N PHE A 251 -14.91 29.92 -3.88
CA PHE A 251 -15.85 29.20 -4.71
C PHE A 251 -17.28 29.76 -4.59
N LEU A 252 -17.76 29.94 -3.37
CA LEU A 252 -19.10 30.50 -3.12
C LEU A 252 -19.22 31.93 -3.66
N ASP A 253 -18.19 32.75 -3.51
CA ASP A 253 -18.15 34.12 -4.02
C ASP A 253 -18.14 34.15 -5.55
N HIS A 254 -17.35 33.31 -6.17
CA HIS A 254 -17.22 33.22 -7.63
C HIS A 254 -18.54 32.87 -8.32
N PHE A 255 -19.29 31.93 -7.75
CA PHE A 255 -20.55 31.44 -8.31
C PHE A 255 -21.80 32.11 -7.69
N ASN A 256 -21.65 33.11 -6.81
CA ASN A 256 -22.73 33.82 -6.09
C ASN A 256 -23.67 32.86 -5.32
N LEU A 257 -23.08 31.85 -4.65
CA LEU A 257 -23.84 30.79 -3.96
C LEU A 257 -24.03 31.00 -2.46
N GLN A 258 -23.59 32.13 -1.87
CA GLN A 258 -23.61 32.38 -0.43
C GLN A 258 -25.00 32.27 0.19
N ASN A 259 -26.04 32.56 -0.58
CA ASN A 259 -27.45 32.56 -0.16
C ASN A 259 -28.23 31.34 -0.69
N SER A 260 -27.56 30.27 -1.08
CA SER A 260 -28.24 29.05 -1.53
C SER A 260 -29.08 28.43 -0.42
N ASN A 261 -30.28 27.96 -0.75
CA ASN A 261 -31.21 27.32 0.19
C ASN A 261 -30.63 26.07 0.83
N VAL A 262 -29.64 25.40 0.19
CA VAL A 262 -28.92 24.23 0.73
C VAL A 262 -28.24 24.55 2.06
N PHE A 263 -27.81 25.79 2.26
CA PHE A 263 -27.07 26.20 3.46
C PHE A 263 -27.97 26.65 4.62
N GLN A 264 -29.30 26.60 4.46
CA GLN A 264 -30.22 26.94 5.55
C GLN A 264 -30.17 25.96 6.71
N ALA A 265 -29.88 24.68 6.42
CA ALA A 265 -29.81 23.60 7.42
C ALA A 265 -28.39 23.23 7.85
N ASN A 266 -27.38 23.50 7.00
CA ASN A 266 -25.97 23.05 7.22
C ASN A 266 -25.01 24.17 6.84
N HIS A 267 -23.89 24.27 7.56
CA HIS A 267 -22.87 25.26 7.27
C HIS A 267 -22.15 24.93 5.93
N PRO A 268 -21.96 25.90 5.00
CA PRO A 268 -21.33 25.66 3.70
C PRO A 268 -19.99 24.96 3.77
N ILE A 269 -19.18 25.30 4.76
CA ILE A 269 -17.83 24.69 4.96
C ILE A 269 -17.95 23.19 5.23
N GLU A 270 -18.90 22.76 6.05
CA GLU A 270 -19.10 21.34 6.38
C GLU A 270 -19.50 20.53 5.15
N LEU A 271 -20.41 21.09 4.34
CA LEU A 271 -20.90 20.41 3.13
C LEU A 271 -19.87 20.33 2.02
N LEU A 272 -19.03 21.36 1.85
CA LEU A 272 -18.11 21.50 0.71
C LEU A 272 -16.67 21.09 1.03
N ARG A 273 -16.33 20.84 2.30
CA ARG A 273 -14.96 20.56 2.73
C ARG A 273 -14.29 19.43 1.95
N PHE A 274 -15.02 18.38 1.71
CA PHE A 274 -14.48 17.20 1.04
C PHE A 274 -14.95 17.02 -0.41
N LYS A 275 -15.74 17.95 -0.95
CA LYS A 275 -16.27 17.86 -2.32
C LYS A 275 -15.25 18.36 -3.35
N ASN A 276 -15.17 17.71 -4.50
CA ASN A 276 -14.33 18.15 -5.61
C ASN A 276 -14.94 19.39 -6.28
N LEU A 277 -14.63 20.58 -5.76
CA LEU A 277 -15.17 21.85 -6.27
C LEU A 277 -14.78 22.13 -7.73
N ARG A 278 -13.72 21.50 -8.26
CA ARG A 278 -13.29 21.65 -9.65
C ARG A 278 -14.25 20.99 -10.64
N SER A 279 -15.11 20.09 -10.18
CA SER A 279 -16.14 19.45 -11.02
C SER A 279 -17.38 20.30 -11.24
N PHE A 280 -17.53 21.43 -10.53
CA PHE A 280 -18.68 22.31 -10.70
C PHE A 280 -18.52 23.21 -11.92
N ASP A 281 -19.43 23.07 -12.89
CA ASP A 281 -19.53 23.92 -14.07
C ASP A 281 -20.90 24.61 -14.11
N ALA A 282 -20.91 25.91 -13.82
CA ALA A 282 -22.14 26.72 -13.76
C ALA A 282 -22.88 26.78 -15.12
N MET A 283 -22.20 26.60 -16.24
CA MET A 283 -22.82 26.61 -17.58
C MET A 283 -23.62 25.33 -17.88
N GLN A 284 -23.17 24.20 -17.38
CA GLN A 284 -23.86 22.91 -17.54
C GLN A 284 -24.95 22.71 -16.47
N HIS A 285 -24.85 23.39 -15.33
CA HIS A 285 -25.70 23.19 -14.16
C HIS A 285 -26.62 24.36 -13.87
N SER A 286 -27.22 24.98 -14.88
CA SER A 286 -28.13 26.14 -14.73
C SER A 286 -29.38 25.85 -13.87
N THR A 287 -29.57 24.60 -13.44
CA THR A 287 -30.75 24.22 -12.65
C THR A 287 -30.42 23.73 -11.25
N ALA A 288 -29.16 23.68 -10.80
CA ALA A 288 -29.07 23.43 -9.38
C ALA A 288 -27.69 23.05 -8.89
N PHE A 289 -27.03 23.95 -8.28
CA PHE A 289 -25.99 23.67 -7.28
C PHE A 289 -26.42 22.53 -6.33
N GLU A 290 -27.69 22.46 -5.94
CA GLU A 290 -28.27 21.37 -5.14
C GLU A 290 -28.14 20.00 -5.80
N GLN A 291 -28.43 19.90 -7.11
CA GLN A 291 -28.31 18.64 -7.85
C GLN A 291 -26.84 18.22 -8.01
N TRP A 292 -25.95 19.19 -8.31
CA TRP A 292 -24.53 18.94 -8.34
C TRP A 292 -24.02 18.46 -6.98
N LEU A 293 -24.37 19.15 -5.88
CA LEU A 293 -23.89 18.81 -4.55
C LEU A 293 -24.30 17.39 -4.13
N ALA A 294 -25.49 16.96 -4.50
CA ALA A 294 -25.98 15.60 -4.24
C ALA A 294 -25.20 14.50 -5.00
N GLN A 295 -24.57 14.87 -6.13
CA GLN A 295 -23.83 13.96 -7.01
C GLN A 295 -22.31 14.22 -7.00
N ALA A 296 -21.88 15.32 -6.38
CA ALA A 296 -20.48 15.73 -6.36
C ALA A 296 -19.61 14.68 -5.69
N GLU A 297 -18.60 14.26 -6.41
CA GLU A 297 -17.57 13.34 -5.90
C GLU A 297 -16.81 13.97 -4.74
N ASP A 298 -16.39 13.14 -3.81
CA ASP A 298 -15.49 13.57 -2.75
C ASP A 298 -14.05 13.71 -3.28
N LEU A 299 -13.27 14.57 -2.63
CA LEU A 299 -11.84 14.66 -2.87
C LEU A 299 -11.17 13.34 -2.49
N PRO A 300 -10.19 12.89 -3.26
CA PRO A 300 -9.55 11.59 -3.03
C PRO A 300 -8.72 11.59 -1.75
N VAL A 301 -8.58 10.40 -1.17
CA VAL A 301 -7.52 10.09 -0.21
C VAL A 301 -6.21 9.95 -0.97
N ARG A 302 -5.10 10.46 -0.41
CA ARG A 302 -3.77 10.34 -0.99
C ARG A 302 -2.80 9.70 -0.01
N GLU A 303 -1.93 8.87 -0.55
CA GLU A 303 -0.99 8.05 0.19
C GLU A 303 0.42 8.65 0.15
N TYR A 304 1.09 8.64 1.30
CA TYR A 304 2.46 9.14 1.44
C TYR A 304 3.26 8.23 2.38
N SER A 305 4.46 7.82 1.97
CA SER A 305 5.38 7.09 2.85
C SER A 305 5.75 7.97 4.04
N ILE A 306 5.61 7.43 5.26
CA ILE A 306 5.98 8.15 6.49
C ILE A 306 7.51 8.16 6.62
N ALA A 307 8.09 9.34 6.81
CA ALA A 307 9.55 9.51 6.93
C ALA A 307 10.06 9.38 8.37
N SER A 308 9.20 9.54 9.37
CA SER A 308 9.51 9.44 10.80
C SER A 308 9.24 8.05 11.37
N ILE A 309 9.62 7.85 12.63
CA ILE A 309 9.27 6.66 13.43
C ILE A 309 8.42 7.07 14.64
N THR A 310 7.62 6.16 15.15
CA THR A 310 6.65 6.45 16.23
C THR A 310 7.29 7.08 17.47
N SER A 311 8.51 6.67 17.83
CA SER A 311 9.21 7.20 19.01
C SER A 311 9.54 8.70 18.94
N GLN A 312 9.55 9.28 17.73
CA GLN A 312 9.75 10.72 17.52
C GLN A 312 8.51 11.56 17.83
N ASN A 313 7.35 10.93 17.98
CA ASN A 313 6.07 11.56 18.32
C ASN A 313 5.63 12.68 17.34
N GLN A 314 6.14 12.64 16.12
CA GLN A 314 5.81 13.55 15.02
C GLN A 314 5.71 12.74 13.74
N ILE A 315 4.74 13.07 12.88
CA ILE A 315 4.63 12.48 11.55
C ILE A 315 5.35 13.40 10.57
N GLU A 316 6.33 12.84 9.86
CA GLU A 316 7.06 13.57 8.81
C GLU A 316 6.78 12.97 7.44
N LEU A 317 6.58 13.82 6.45
CA LEU A 317 6.39 13.45 5.06
C LEU A 317 7.36 14.21 4.16
N VAL A 318 7.71 13.61 3.02
CA VAL A 318 8.40 14.29 1.93
C VAL A 318 7.47 14.29 0.72
N VAL A 319 7.01 15.47 0.33
CA VAL A 319 5.98 15.63 -0.70
C VAL A 319 6.51 16.45 -1.87
N ARG A 320 6.57 15.85 -3.07
CA ARG A 320 6.79 16.57 -4.32
C ARG A 320 5.48 17.19 -4.78
N GLN A 321 5.49 18.49 -5.04
CA GLN A 321 4.32 19.21 -5.53
C GLN A 321 4.10 18.90 -7.01
N GLU A 322 2.98 18.25 -7.32
CA GLU A 322 2.58 17.99 -8.70
C GLU A 322 1.92 19.21 -9.31
N VAL A 323 2.30 19.52 -10.55
CA VAL A 323 1.79 20.67 -11.31
C VAL A 323 1.21 20.16 -12.63
N HIS A 324 -0.07 20.39 -12.84
CA HIS A 324 -0.78 20.03 -14.06
C HIS A 324 -1.24 21.29 -14.80
N GLN A 325 -1.70 21.15 -16.05
CA GLN A 325 -2.26 22.27 -16.81
C GLN A 325 -3.47 22.93 -16.12
N THR A 326 -4.21 22.17 -15.32
CA THR A 326 -5.37 22.63 -14.57
C THR A 326 -5.05 23.17 -13.17
N GLY A 327 -3.77 23.26 -12.81
CA GLY A 327 -3.28 23.72 -11.52
C GLY A 327 -2.51 22.66 -10.72
N LEU A 328 -2.38 22.88 -9.42
CA LEU A 328 -1.67 21.97 -8.53
C LEU A 328 -2.45 20.66 -8.34
N GLY A 329 -1.72 19.56 -8.13
CA GLY A 329 -2.30 18.28 -7.78
C GLY A 329 -3.20 18.37 -6.54
N LEU A 330 -4.27 17.58 -6.48
CA LEU A 330 -5.28 17.67 -5.40
C LEU A 330 -4.65 17.43 -4.02
N GLY A 331 -3.84 16.38 -3.85
CA GLY A 331 -3.21 16.08 -2.57
C GLY A 331 -1.94 16.88 -2.34
N SER A 332 -1.00 16.86 -3.29
CA SER A 332 0.26 17.58 -3.13
C SER A 332 0.05 19.09 -3.05
N GLY A 333 -0.84 19.66 -3.86
CA GLY A 333 -1.20 21.08 -3.79
C GLY A 333 -1.91 21.47 -2.50
N TYR A 334 -2.76 20.58 -1.96
CA TYR A 334 -3.38 20.78 -0.65
C TYR A 334 -2.31 20.91 0.44
N LEU A 335 -1.42 19.94 0.55
CA LEU A 335 -0.41 19.87 1.61
C LEU A 335 0.69 20.94 1.48
N THR A 336 1.14 21.22 0.25
CA THR A 336 2.31 22.09 0.04
C THR A 336 1.95 23.56 -0.16
N HIS A 337 0.68 23.87 -0.49
CA HIS A 337 0.28 25.23 -0.85
C HIS A 337 -0.99 25.70 -0.12
N ALA A 338 -2.10 24.94 -0.19
CA ALA A 338 -3.40 25.42 0.29
C ALA A 338 -3.51 25.41 1.81
N LEU A 339 -3.03 24.37 2.47
CA LEU A 339 -3.08 24.18 3.91
C LEU A 339 -2.13 25.17 4.60
N ALA A 340 -2.61 25.95 5.57
CA ALA A 340 -1.79 26.87 6.34
C ALA A 340 -1.09 26.15 7.52
N LEU A 341 0.02 26.71 8.00
CA LEU A 341 0.65 26.24 9.23
C LEU A 341 -0.33 26.42 10.41
N GLY A 342 -0.42 25.43 11.26
CA GLY A 342 -1.36 25.38 12.38
C GLY A 342 -2.74 24.83 12.03
N GLU A 343 -3.06 24.57 10.76
CA GLU A 343 -4.32 23.95 10.37
C GLU A 343 -4.30 22.43 10.54
N GLN A 344 -5.48 21.88 10.79
CA GLN A 344 -5.70 20.44 10.95
C GLN A 344 -5.96 19.76 9.62
N ILE A 345 -5.45 18.54 9.49
CA ILE A 345 -5.81 17.60 8.43
C ILE A 345 -6.35 16.30 9.04
N TYR A 346 -7.04 15.53 8.23
CA TYR A 346 -7.53 14.21 8.59
C TYR A 346 -6.69 13.15 7.91
N CYS A 347 -6.13 12.23 8.69
CA CYS A 347 -5.28 11.16 8.20
C CYS A 347 -5.51 9.86 8.96
N ARG A 348 -5.06 8.75 8.37
CA ARG A 348 -4.97 7.45 9.05
C ARG A 348 -3.72 6.72 8.61
N VAL A 349 -3.20 5.87 9.49
CA VAL A 349 -2.06 5.01 9.17
C VAL A 349 -2.56 3.76 8.47
N ARG A 350 -1.98 3.47 7.31
CA ARG A 350 -2.17 2.22 6.58
C ARG A 350 -0.92 1.35 6.71
N SER A 351 -1.11 0.15 7.23
CA SER A 351 -0.04 -0.84 7.30
C SER A 351 0.49 -1.21 5.92
N ASN A 352 1.82 -1.33 5.79
CA ASN A 352 2.48 -1.73 4.55
C ASN A 352 3.48 -2.88 4.81
N PRO A 353 2.99 -4.10 5.14
CA PRO A 353 3.82 -5.24 5.53
C PRO A 353 4.84 -5.65 4.46
N ALA A 354 4.55 -5.37 3.17
CA ALA A 354 5.45 -5.65 2.05
C ALA A 354 6.76 -4.83 2.09
N PHE A 355 6.80 -3.77 2.92
CA PHE A 355 7.95 -2.88 3.03
C PHE A 355 8.53 -2.80 4.46
N TYR A 356 8.14 -3.71 5.37
CA TYR A 356 8.64 -3.67 6.74
C TYR A 356 10.08 -4.14 6.87
N LEU A 357 10.80 -3.49 7.81
CA LEU A 357 12.08 -3.99 8.28
C LEU A 357 11.93 -5.26 9.11
N VAL A 358 12.83 -6.20 8.91
CA VAL A 358 13.03 -7.32 9.82
C VAL A 358 13.97 -6.86 10.94
N GLN A 359 13.57 -7.06 12.19
CA GLN A 359 14.41 -6.70 13.35
C GLN A 359 15.55 -7.71 13.52
N ASN A 360 16.57 -7.57 12.70
CA ASN A 360 17.81 -8.32 12.77
C ASN A 360 18.99 -7.41 12.37
N ASP A 361 20.21 -7.81 12.70
CA ASP A 361 21.42 -7.03 12.39
C ASP A 361 22.02 -7.38 11.00
N GLN A 362 21.23 -7.96 10.10
CA GLN A 362 21.66 -8.18 8.73
C GLN A 362 21.81 -6.84 8.00
N PRO A 363 22.75 -6.75 7.04
CA PRO A 363 22.91 -5.54 6.25
C PRO A 363 21.65 -5.17 5.48
N ILE A 364 21.44 -3.85 5.22
CA ILE A 364 20.42 -3.39 4.30
C ILE A 364 20.99 -2.44 3.25
N ILE A 365 20.47 -2.55 2.03
CA ILE A 365 20.76 -1.66 0.91
C ILE A 365 19.47 -0.89 0.61
N LEU A 366 19.52 0.42 0.80
CA LEU A 366 18.43 1.35 0.60
C LEU A 366 18.62 2.07 -0.72
N ILE A 367 17.71 1.91 -1.67
CA ILE A 367 17.82 2.48 -3.01
C ILE A 367 16.59 3.33 -3.30
N GLY A 368 16.79 4.57 -3.72
CA GLY A 368 15.65 5.42 -4.03
C GLY A 368 15.97 6.71 -4.73
N ASN A 369 14.92 7.44 -5.09
CA ASN A 369 15.02 8.77 -5.69
C ASN A 369 13.89 9.69 -5.24
N GLY A 370 14.15 10.98 -5.28
CA GLY A 370 13.14 12.01 -5.04
C GLY A 370 12.45 11.85 -3.67
N SER A 371 11.12 11.95 -3.65
CA SER A 371 10.31 11.80 -2.44
C SER A 371 10.39 10.40 -1.82
N GLY A 372 10.91 9.39 -2.54
CA GLY A 372 11.18 8.06 -1.98
C GLY A 372 12.16 8.05 -0.81
N ILE A 373 12.92 9.13 -0.63
CA ILE A 373 13.75 9.30 0.56
C ILE A 373 12.93 9.18 1.87
N ALA A 374 11.64 9.49 1.85
CA ALA A 374 10.77 9.41 3.04
C ALA A 374 10.75 8.01 3.65
N GLY A 375 10.37 7.00 2.88
CA GLY A 375 10.34 5.61 3.36
C GLY A 375 11.72 5.10 3.78
N LEU A 376 12.77 5.50 3.03
CA LEU A 376 14.15 5.12 3.36
C LEU A 376 14.64 5.78 4.66
N MET A 377 14.29 7.04 4.92
CA MET A 377 14.62 7.73 6.16
C MET A 377 13.97 7.07 7.38
N SER A 378 12.71 6.64 7.26
CA SER A 378 12.06 5.93 8.35
C SER A 378 12.81 4.63 8.69
N HIS A 379 13.32 3.92 7.67
CA HIS A 379 14.12 2.71 7.87
C HIS A 379 15.47 3.01 8.53
N ILE A 380 16.18 4.05 8.09
CA ILE A 380 17.45 4.47 8.72
C ILE A 380 17.23 4.84 10.19
N ARG A 381 16.19 5.63 10.48
CA ARG A 381 15.81 6.03 11.86
C ARG A 381 15.50 4.82 12.75
N GLN A 382 14.73 3.87 12.23
CA GLN A 382 14.37 2.66 12.98
C GLN A 382 15.61 1.79 13.24
N ARG A 383 16.50 1.66 12.27
CA ARG A 383 17.76 0.91 12.45
C ARG A 383 18.71 1.62 13.41
N ALA A 384 18.75 2.94 13.41
CA ALA A 384 19.48 3.72 14.40
C ALA A 384 18.95 3.48 15.82
N GLU A 385 17.63 3.46 16.02
CA GLU A 385 17.00 3.14 17.30
C GLU A 385 17.34 1.72 17.78
N TRP A 386 17.43 0.75 16.86
CA TRP A 386 17.87 -0.61 17.15
C TRP A 386 19.38 -0.77 17.29
N SER A 387 20.17 0.28 17.05
CA SER A 387 21.63 0.28 17.03
C SER A 387 22.25 -0.60 15.93
N PHE A 388 21.56 -0.78 14.80
CA PHE A 388 22.04 -1.52 13.63
C PHE A 388 22.74 -0.58 12.65
N GLN A 389 24.02 -0.84 12.35
CA GLN A 389 24.89 0.06 11.60
C GLN A 389 25.21 -0.36 10.17
N GLN A 390 24.82 -1.58 9.77
CA GLN A 390 25.10 -2.06 8.41
C GLN A 390 24.03 -1.53 7.43
N ASN A 391 24.11 -0.24 7.10
CA ASN A 391 23.16 0.47 6.25
C ASN A 391 23.91 1.13 5.08
N TRP A 392 23.44 0.89 3.86
CA TRP A 392 23.98 1.51 2.65
C TRP A 392 22.85 2.20 1.91
N LEU A 393 22.99 3.51 1.65
CA LEU A 393 22.05 4.32 0.89
C LEU A 393 22.61 4.60 -0.52
N ILE A 394 21.83 4.30 -1.55
CA ILE A 394 22.04 4.75 -2.94
C ILE A 394 20.86 5.67 -3.28
N TYR A 395 21.12 6.97 -3.38
CA TYR A 395 20.07 7.96 -3.52
C TYR A 395 20.24 8.87 -4.72
N GLY A 396 19.16 8.99 -5.51
CA GLY A 396 19.14 9.79 -6.73
C GLY A 396 18.32 11.06 -6.63
N GLU A 397 18.88 12.15 -7.14
CA GLU A 397 18.20 13.43 -7.35
C GLU A 397 18.61 14.07 -8.67
N ARG A 398 18.17 15.30 -8.93
CA ARG A 398 18.50 16.00 -10.17
C ARG A 398 19.87 16.66 -10.10
N GLN A 399 20.11 17.49 -9.11
CA GLN A 399 21.33 18.29 -8.97
C GLN A 399 21.85 18.28 -7.53
N TYR A 400 23.15 18.05 -7.36
CA TYR A 400 23.79 17.98 -6.04
C TYR A 400 23.56 19.23 -5.18
N GLN A 401 23.77 20.41 -5.77
CA GLN A 401 23.79 21.66 -5.02
C GLN A 401 22.40 22.11 -4.52
N VAL A 402 21.33 21.70 -5.17
CA VAL A 402 19.98 22.24 -4.92
C VAL A 402 18.95 21.18 -4.53
N ASP A 403 19.14 19.92 -4.89
CA ASP A 403 18.13 18.89 -4.68
C ASP A 403 18.41 17.97 -3.48
N LEU A 404 19.60 18.06 -2.86
CA LEU A 404 19.95 17.24 -1.69
C LEU A 404 19.41 17.86 -0.39
N GLY A 405 18.09 17.90 -0.25
CA GLY A 405 17.39 18.63 0.82
C GLY A 405 17.65 18.13 2.25
N PHE A 406 18.16 16.90 2.42
CA PHE A 406 18.51 16.32 3.71
C PHE A 406 20.02 16.14 3.91
N ALA A 407 20.84 16.90 3.20
CA ALA A 407 22.31 16.79 3.24
C ALA A 407 22.86 16.78 4.68
N ASP A 408 22.42 17.71 5.51
CA ASP A 408 22.91 17.83 6.89
C ASP A 408 22.56 16.59 7.73
N GLN A 409 21.37 16.08 7.59
CA GLN A 409 20.92 14.88 8.32
C GLN A 409 21.66 13.62 7.84
N LEU A 410 21.83 13.47 6.53
CA LEU A 410 22.56 12.34 5.94
C LEU A 410 24.05 12.38 6.36
N ASN A 411 24.68 13.54 6.34
CA ASN A 411 26.06 13.75 6.79
C ASN A 411 26.19 13.43 8.30
N LEU A 412 25.24 13.86 9.12
CA LEU A 412 25.23 13.55 10.55
C LEU A 412 25.15 12.04 10.78
N TRP A 413 24.27 11.33 10.10
CA TRP A 413 24.16 9.88 10.20
C TRP A 413 25.42 9.15 9.72
N GLN A 414 26.11 9.67 8.71
CA GLN A 414 27.38 9.13 8.27
C GLN A 414 28.47 9.30 9.33
N GLN A 415 28.59 10.50 9.93
CA GLN A 415 29.54 10.77 11.02
C GLN A 415 29.27 9.90 12.25
N GLN A 416 28.00 9.62 12.54
CA GLN A 416 27.58 8.78 13.66
C GLN A 416 27.66 7.27 13.35
N SER A 417 28.10 6.90 12.15
CA SER A 417 28.11 5.50 11.67
C SER A 417 26.75 4.80 11.65
N VAL A 418 25.65 5.57 11.71
CA VAL A 418 24.29 5.06 11.49
C VAL A 418 24.11 4.67 10.02
N LEU A 419 24.67 5.48 9.12
CA LEU A 419 24.63 5.31 7.67
C LEU A 419 26.07 5.41 7.11
N PRO A 420 26.91 4.39 7.34
CA PRO A 420 28.34 4.45 7.02
C PRO A 420 28.62 4.61 5.53
N GLN A 421 27.70 4.22 4.67
CA GLN A 421 27.87 4.31 3.23
C GLN A 421 26.69 5.02 2.58
N ILE A 422 27.03 6.05 1.77
CA ILE A 422 26.09 6.77 0.92
C ILE A 422 26.74 6.93 -0.45
N ASP A 423 26.00 6.55 -1.48
CA ASP A 423 26.35 6.80 -2.88
C ASP A 423 25.23 7.65 -3.52
N TYR A 424 25.60 8.72 -4.21
CA TYR A 424 24.65 9.62 -4.84
C TYR A 424 24.65 9.51 -6.35
N ALA A 425 23.48 9.70 -6.95
CA ALA A 425 23.28 9.78 -8.38
C ALA A 425 22.55 11.09 -8.74
N PHE A 426 23.17 11.95 -9.57
CA PHE A 426 22.58 13.23 -9.98
C PHE A 426 22.33 13.24 -11.48
N SER A 427 21.06 13.24 -11.87
CA SER A 427 20.66 13.05 -13.28
C SER A 427 20.74 14.32 -14.13
N ARG A 428 21.04 15.47 -13.56
CA ARG A 428 21.12 16.77 -14.25
C ARG A 428 22.37 17.58 -13.91
N ASP A 429 23.33 16.98 -13.24
CA ASP A 429 24.65 17.60 -13.08
C ASP A 429 25.42 17.51 -14.38
N THR A 430 26.06 18.65 -14.80
CA THR A 430 26.69 18.77 -16.10
C THR A 430 27.93 17.89 -16.25
N ASP A 431 28.69 17.70 -15.17
CA ASP A 431 29.99 17.05 -15.19
C ASP A 431 29.97 15.58 -14.88
N ASN A 432 28.87 15.07 -14.27
CA ASN A 432 28.73 13.67 -13.90
C ASN A 432 27.25 13.26 -13.85
N GLN A 433 26.60 13.30 -15.02
CA GLN A 433 25.22 12.87 -15.14
C GLN A 433 25.08 11.37 -14.90
N LYS A 434 24.33 11.00 -13.87
CA LYS A 434 24.16 9.61 -13.45
C LYS A 434 22.76 9.36 -12.92
N TYR A 435 22.18 8.22 -13.28
CA TYR A 435 20.95 7.70 -12.68
C TYR A 435 21.26 6.69 -11.57
N VAL A 436 20.26 6.38 -10.76
CA VAL A 436 20.40 5.44 -9.63
C VAL A 436 20.89 4.07 -10.10
N GLN A 437 20.33 3.55 -11.19
CA GLN A 437 20.73 2.25 -11.77
C GLN A 437 22.19 2.23 -12.25
N ASP A 438 22.73 3.37 -12.73
CA ASP A 438 24.13 3.46 -13.13
C ASP A 438 25.04 3.35 -11.90
N CYS A 439 24.63 3.98 -10.79
CA CYS A 439 25.33 3.89 -9.52
C CYS A 439 25.31 2.44 -8.96
N VAL A 440 24.18 1.76 -9.06
CA VAL A 440 24.05 0.34 -8.67
C VAL A 440 25.00 -0.53 -9.51
N LEU A 441 25.06 -0.30 -10.83
CA LEU A 441 25.95 -1.04 -11.75
C LEU A 441 27.42 -0.82 -11.41
N GLU A 442 27.85 0.41 -11.19
CA GLU A 442 29.22 0.72 -10.80
C GLU A 442 29.65 0.07 -9.49
N LYS A 443 28.71 -0.14 -8.57
CA LYS A 443 28.95 -0.76 -7.26
C LYS A 443 28.66 -2.27 -7.25
N SER A 444 28.55 -2.90 -8.41
CA SER A 444 28.13 -4.29 -8.57
C SER A 444 28.90 -5.30 -7.71
N ALA A 445 30.22 -5.16 -7.62
CA ALA A 445 31.06 -6.04 -6.80
C ALA A 445 30.73 -5.93 -5.31
N GLN A 446 30.56 -4.71 -4.83
CA GLN A 446 30.21 -4.44 -3.43
C GLN A 446 28.77 -4.89 -3.14
N LEU A 447 27.84 -4.66 -4.05
CA LEU A 447 26.44 -5.10 -3.93
C LEU A 447 26.39 -6.64 -3.78
N LYS A 448 27.12 -7.40 -4.61
CA LYS A 448 27.23 -8.86 -4.50
C LYS A 448 27.74 -9.27 -3.12
N GLN A 449 28.81 -8.65 -2.65
CA GLN A 449 29.36 -8.94 -1.33
C GLN A 449 28.35 -8.70 -0.20
N TRP A 450 27.58 -7.63 -0.25
CA TRP A 450 26.56 -7.34 0.75
C TRP A 450 25.40 -8.35 0.70
N ILE A 451 24.98 -8.74 -0.50
CA ILE A 451 23.94 -9.77 -0.70
C ILE A 451 24.39 -11.14 -0.15
N GLU A 452 25.67 -11.52 -0.37
CA GLU A 452 26.27 -12.74 0.19
C GLU A 452 26.34 -12.71 1.71
N GLN A 453 26.50 -11.53 2.31
CA GLN A 453 26.42 -11.30 3.76
C GLN A 453 24.99 -11.31 4.31
N GLY A 454 23.98 -11.52 3.47
CA GLY A 454 22.59 -11.59 3.88
C GLY A 454 21.81 -10.28 3.74
N ALA A 455 22.34 -9.26 3.02
CA ALA A 455 21.67 -7.99 2.87
C ALA A 455 20.28 -8.11 2.24
N SER A 456 19.33 -7.30 2.76
CA SER A 456 18.04 -7.06 2.10
C SER A 456 18.07 -5.73 1.35
N ILE A 457 17.38 -5.67 0.21
CA ILE A 457 17.27 -4.48 -0.64
C ILE A 457 15.89 -3.86 -0.45
N TYR A 458 15.85 -2.57 -0.14
CA TYR A 458 14.64 -1.77 -0.02
C TYR A 458 14.64 -0.67 -1.08
N ILE A 459 13.61 -0.63 -1.94
CA ILE A 459 13.48 0.34 -3.01
C ILE A 459 12.29 1.25 -2.75
N CYS A 460 12.50 2.59 -2.77
CA CYS A 460 11.43 3.56 -2.58
C CYS A 460 11.55 4.73 -3.55
N GLY A 461 10.44 5.09 -4.21
CA GLY A 461 10.35 6.21 -5.14
C GLY A 461 9.67 5.87 -6.46
N SER A 462 10.15 6.47 -7.57
CA SER A 462 9.48 6.34 -8.87
C SER A 462 9.47 4.92 -9.40
N LEU A 463 8.28 4.38 -9.65
CA LEU A 463 8.09 3.08 -10.31
C LEU A 463 8.66 3.12 -11.73
N LYS A 464 8.21 4.10 -12.54
CA LYS A 464 8.67 4.26 -13.93
C LYS A 464 10.06 4.90 -13.96
N GLY A 465 10.99 4.21 -14.60
CA GLY A 465 12.37 4.66 -14.74
C GLY A 465 13.30 4.17 -13.64
N MET A 466 13.19 4.65 -12.40
CA MET A 466 14.14 4.29 -11.35
C MET A 466 14.00 2.83 -10.91
N ALA A 467 12.83 2.42 -10.39
CA ALA A 467 12.67 1.06 -9.85
C ALA A 467 12.83 -0.02 -10.93
N GLN A 468 12.26 0.20 -12.12
CA GLN A 468 12.43 -0.71 -13.26
C GLN A 468 13.88 -0.78 -13.73
N GLY A 469 14.58 0.37 -13.81
CA GLY A 469 15.99 0.42 -14.18
C GLY A 469 16.90 -0.28 -13.18
N VAL A 470 16.66 -0.07 -11.89
CA VAL A 470 17.39 -0.76 -10.81
C VAL A 470 17.15 -2.26 -10.86
N GLU A 471 15.90 -2.70 -11.06
CA GLU A 471 15.56 -4.12 -11.17
C GLU A 471 16.28 -4.79 -12.34
N THR A 472 16.27 -4.16 -13.52
CA THR A 472 17.02 -4.66 -14.69
C THR A 472 18.49 -4.84 -14.37
N VAL A 473 19.11 -3.83 -13.77
CA VAL A 473 20.54 -3.89 -13.40
C VAL A 473 20.81 -4.94 -12.32
N LEU A 474 19.92 -5.10 -11.35
CA LEU A 474 20.06 -6.17 -10.34
C LEU A 474 20.01 -7.57 -10.97
N ILE A 475 19.13 -7.79 -11.94
CA ILE A 475 19.05 -9.04 -12.70
C ILE A 475 20.35 -9.26 -13.51
N ASP A 476 20.86 -8.23 -14.18
CA ASP A 476 22.12 -8.29 -14.92
C ASP A 476 23.33 -8.61 -14.01
N ILE A 477 23.35 -8.07 -12.79
CA ILE A 477 24.42 -8.28 -11.82
C ILE A 477 24.36 -9.70 -11.21
N LEU A 478 23.17 -10.14 -10.78
CA LEU A 478 22.98 -11.33 -9.96
C LEU A 478 22.61 -12.56 -10.79
N GLY A 479 22.03 -12.37 -11.95
CA GLY A 479 21.30 -13.38 -12.70
C GLY A 479 19.86 -13.57 -12.19
N GLU A 480 18.98 -14.07 -13.08
CA GLU A 480 17.55 -14.25 -12.76
C GLU A 480 17.33 -15.12 -11.53
N ASP A 481 18.02 -16.27 -11.43
CA ASP A 481 17.83 -17.24 -10.34
C ASP A 481 18.14 -16.64 -8.96
N GLN A 482 19.25 -15.91 -8.83
CA GLN A 482 19.60 -15.30 -7.55
C GLN A 482 18.70 -14.12 -7.21
N PHE A 483 18.26 -13.36 -8.22
CA PHE A 483 17.30 -12.27 -8.01
C PHE A 483 15.93 -12.80 -7.57
N GLU A 484 15.44 -13.91 -8.17
CA GLU A 484 14.21 -14.55 -7.74
C GLU A 484 14.32 -15.10 -6.31
N GLN A 485 15.45 -15.69 -5.93
CA GLN A 485 15.69 -16.10 -4.56
C GLN A 485 15.59 -14.94 -3.56
N LEU A 486 16.06 -13.73 -3.90
CA LEU A 486 15.89 -12.56 -3.04
C LEU A 486 14.42 -12.20 -2.83
N ILE A 487 13.60 -12.32 -3.87
CA ILE A 487 12.15 -12.08 -3.77
C ILE A 487 11.50 -13.16 -2.89
N GLU A 488 11.76 -14.44 -3.13
CA GLU A 488 11.22 -15.56 -2.35
C GLU A 488 11.61 -15.50 -0.87
N GLN A 489 12.84 -15.08 -0.59
CA GLN A 489 13.35 -14.87 0.78
C GLN A 489 12.85 -13.58 1.42
N LYS A 490 12.02 -12.78 0.73
CA LYS A 490 11.55 -11.45 1.17
C LYS A 490 12.71 -10.50 1.52
N ARG A 491 13.76 -10.54 0.69
CA ARG A 491 14.96 -9.69 0.78
C ARG A 491 15.03 -8.62 -0.32
N TYR A 492 14.04 -8.58 -1.21
CA TYR A 492 13.84 -7.53 -2.21
C TYR A 492 12.44 -6.94 -2.01
N LEU A 493 12.37 -5.75 -1.43
CA LEU A 493 11.15 -5.10 -0.98
C LEU A 493 11.01 -3.74 -1.65
N ARG A 494 9.78 -3.35 -2.02
CA ARG A 494 9.53 -2.11 -2.74
C ARG A 494 8.34 -1.34 -2.17
N ASP A 495 8.49 -0.01 -2.14
CA ASP A 495 7.42 0.97 -1.95
C ASP A 495 7.56 2.03 -3.04
N VAL A 496 6.96 1.77 -4.22
CA VAL A 496 7.17 2.54 -5.45
C VAL A 496 5.85 3.06 -6.01
N TYR A 497 5.85 4.26 -6.59
CA TYR A 497 4.65 4.97 -7.03
C TYR A 497 4.91 5.83 -8.28
#